data_90cf766e258e12677583e542fcbf67f7
#
_entry.id   90cf766e258e12677583e542fcbf67f7
#
_cell.length_a   1.000
_cell.length_b   1.000
_cell.length_c   1.000
_cell.angle_alpha   90.00
_cell.angle_beta   90.00
_cell.angle_gamma   90.00
#
_symmetry.space_group_name_H-M   'P 1'
#
loop_
_entity.id
_entity.type
_entity.pdbx_description
1 polymer ?
#
loop_
_entity_poly.entity_id
_entity_poly.type
_entity_poly.pdbx_seq_one_letter_code
_entity_poly.pdbx_strand_id
1 'polypeptide(L)'
;MLVPVAIVAAAAWMFGRTLRSVPLITRMVAGLDGVPAAQLSPSLLRYTRKLTVSWAVLLSAVALVNLLLALLAVPNGLLASNGITPPVAVSQRQWSWATALNLALMIGFFLVEFAVRQRRFPGRYRNLWDFLRRISRLGPAFWRDVAR
;
A
#
# COMPACT_ATOMS: atom_id res chain seq x y z
N MET A 1 -5.49 5.80 -17.95
CA MET A 1 -6.26 5.75 -16.70
C MET A 1 -6.14 4.42 -15.94
N LEU A 2 -5.98 3.26 -16.60
CA LEU A 2 -5.89 1.95 -15.91
C LEU A 2 -4.55 1.66 -15.22
N VAL A 3 -3.45 2.27 -15.65
CA VAL A 3 -2.12 2.00 -15.08
C VAL A 3 -2.06 2.26 -13.56
N PRO A 4 -2.52 3.40 -13.03
CA PRO A 4 -2.56 3.61 -11.57
C PRO A 4 -3.45 2.59 -10.84
N VAL A 5 -4.58 2.22 -11.44
CA VAL A 5 -5.49 1.19 -10.89
C VAL A 5 -4.76 -0.14 -10.77
N ALA A 6 -4.09 -0.58 -11.84
CA ALA A 6 -3.37 -1.85 -11.87
C ALA A 6 -2.23 -1.89 -10.84
N ILE A 7 -1.46 -0.81 -10.70
CA ILE A 7 -0.37 -0.72 -9.72
C ILE A 7 -0.89 -0.85 -8.29
N VAL A 8 -1.95 -0.08 -7.94
CA VAL A 8 -2.51 -0.11 -6.59
C VAL A 8 -3.19 -1.46 -6.30
N ALA A 9 -3.88 -2.04 -7.29
CA ALA A 9 -4.50 -3.36 -7.16
C ALA A 9 -3.45 -4.47 -6.98
N ALA A 10 -2.35 -4.43 -7.72
CA ALA A 10 -1.24 -5.37 -7.56
C ALA A 10 -0.61 -5.26 -6.16
N ALA A 11 -0.42 -4.02 -5.66
CA ALA A 11 0.05 -3.80 -4.30
C ALA A 11 -0.94 -4.35 -3.26
N ALA A 12 -2.23 -4.07 -3.39
CA ALA A 12 -3.28 -4.59 -2.52
C ALA A 12 -3.28 -6.13 -2.48
N TRP A 13 -3.18 -6.75 -3.66
CA TRP A 13 -3.10 -8.20 -3.80
C TRP A 13 -1.86 -8.78 -3.11
N MET A 14 -0.69 -8.15 -3.31
CA MET A 14 0.56 -8.57 -2.67
C MET A 14 0.45 -8.53 -1.14
N PHE A 15 -0.06 -7.44 -0.57
CA PHE A 15 -0.31 -7.35 0.88
C PHE A 15 -1.30 -8.42 1.35
N GLY A 16 -2.42 -8.57 0.65
CA GLY A 16 -3.45 -9.55 0.99
C GLY A 16 -2.97 -11.00 0.92
N ARG A 17 -2.23 -11.36 -0.15
CA ARG A 17 -1.67 -12.69 -0.33
C ARG A 17 -0.72 -13.09 0.80
N THR A 18 0.14 -12.18 1.24
CA THR A 18 1.13 -12.46 2.30
C THR A 18 0.49 -12.72 3.66
N LEU A 19 -0.78 -12.33 3.88
CA LEU A 19 -1.51 -12.62 5.13
C LEU A 19 -1.76 -14.12 5.35
N ARG A 20 -1.72 -14.94 4.29
CA ARG A 20 -1.88 -16.40 4.36
C ARG A 20 -0.62 -17.11 4.86
N SER A 21 0.51 -16.44 4.85
CA SER A 21 1.81 -16.95 5.30
C SER A 21 2.45 -15.96 6.30
N VAL A 22 3.68 -15.55 6.08
CA VAL A 22 4.32 -14.48 6.85
C VAL A 22 3.93 -13.13 6.27
N PRO A 23 3.23 -12.25 7.01
CA PRO A 23 2.78 -10.96 6.51
C PRO A 23 3.93 -10.11 5.96
N LEU A 24 3.67 -9.35 4.89
CA LEU A 24 4.69 -8.57 4.18
C LEU A 24 5.51 -7.68 5.11
N ILE A 25 4.84 -6.91 5.97
CA ILE A 25 5.54 -6.00 6.90
C ILE A 25 6.35 -6.78 7.93
N THR A 26 5.90 -7.98 8.33
CA THR A 26 6.67 -8.87 9.21
C THR A 26 7.97 -9.31 8.52
N ARG A 27 7.90 -9.70 7.24
CA ARG A 27 9.09 -10.04 6.44
C ARG A 27 10.06 -8.86 6.32
N MET A 28 9.52 -7.66 6.05
CA MET A 28 10.34 -6.44 5.95
C MET A 28 11.06 -6.15 7.27
N VAL A 29 10.35 -6.21 8.40
CA VAL A 29 10.94 -5.97 9.72
C VAL A 29 12.00 -7.02 10.05
N ALA A 30 11.74 -8.30 9.79
CA ALA A 30 12.69 -9.38 9.97
C ALA A 30 13.96 -9.17 9.12
N GLY A 31 13.79 -8.79 7.86
CA GLY A 31 14.90 -8.47 6.96
C GLY A 31 15.74 -7.26 7.41
N LEU A 32 15.09 -6.23 7.97
CA LEU A 32 15.76 -5.04 8.52
C LEU A 32 16.56 -5.36 9.79
N ASP A 33 16.07 -6.29 10.60
CA ASP A 33 16.73 -6.73 11.83
C ASP A 33 17.78 -7.84 11.58
N GLY A 34 17.81 -8.41 10.37
CA GLY A 34 18.71 -9.52 10.04
C GLY A 34 18.39 -10.83 10.77
N VAL A 35 17.14 -11.01 11.22
CA VAL A 35 16.69 -12.18 11.98
C VAL A 35 15.50 -12.88 11.29
N PRO A 36 15.32 -14.19 11.45
CA PRO A 36 14.13 -14.88 10.99
C PRO A 36 12.85 -14.31 11.63
N ALA A 37 11.75 -14.27 10.87
CA ALA A 37 10.47 -13.74 11.36
C ALA A 37 9.99 -14.44 12.66
N ALA A 38 10.30 -15.74 12.83
CA ALA A 38 9.96 -16.50 14.03
C ALA A 38 10.66 -16.01 15.32
N GLN A 39 11.77 -15.27 15.19
CA GLN A 39 12.52 -14.73 16.34
C GLN A 39 12.05 -13.32 16.75
N LEU A 40 11.12 -12.74 16.02
CA LEU A 40 10.52 -11.45 16.39
C LEU A 40 9.62 -11.62 17.61
N SER A 41 9.57 -10.59 18.48
CA SER A 41 8.70 -10.63 19.67
C SER A 41 7.23 -10.82 19.29
N PRO A 42 6.42 -11.53 20.11
CA PRO A 42 5.00 -11.76 19.84
C PRO A 42 4.19 -10.47 19.70
N SER A 43 4.56 -9.41 20.42
CA SER A 43 3.94 -8.09 20.31
C SER A 43 4.18 -7.45 18.94
N LEU A 44 5.40 -7.59 18.42
CA LEU A 44 5.79 -7.06 17.12
C LEU A 44 5.14 -7.86 15.99
N LEU A 45 5.07 -9.18 16.09
CA LEU A 45 4.37 -10.05 15.12
C LEU A 45 2.89 -9.66 14.99
N ARG A 46 2.20 -9.46 16.12
CA ARG A 46 0.80 -9.01 16.13
C ARG A 46 0.64 -7.62 15.51
N TYR A 47 1.54 -6.70 15.83
CA TYR A 47 1.52 -5.35 15.30
C TYR A 47 1.74 -5.34 13.78
N THR A 48 2.78 -5.99 13.28
CA THR A 48 3.10 -6.03 11.84
C THR A 48 2.04 -6.74 11.02
N ARG A 49 1.39 -7.78 11.58
CA ARG A 49 0.24 -8.43 10.95
C ARG A 49 -0.95 -7.48 10.82
N LYS A 50 -1.34 -6.81 11.92
CA LYS A 50 -2.42 -5.81 11.88
C LYS A 50 -2.13 -4.71 10.87
N LEU A 51 -0.89 -4.23 10.83
CA LEU A 51 -0.48 -3.20 9.90
C LEU A 51 -0.53 -3.69 8.44
N THR A 52 -0.13 -4.95 8.16
CA THR A 52 -0.28 -5.55 6.83
C THR A 52 -1.76 -5.62 6.41
N VAL A 53 -2.66 -5.99 7.33
CA VAL A 53 -4.11 -5.98 7.08
C VAL A 53 -4.60 -4.57 6.77
N SER A 54 -4.22 -3.57 7.58
CA SER A 54 -4.64 -2.18 7.38
C SER A 54 -4.19 -1.65 6.02
N TRP A 55 -2.96 -1.94 5.60
CA TRP A 55 -2.47 -1.60 4.26
C TRP A 55 -3.24 -2.33 3.15
N ALA A 56 -3.49 -3.64 3.31
CA ALA A 56 -4.26 -4.40 2.32
C ALA A 56 -5.67 -3.81 2.13
N VAL A 57 -6.35 -3.46 3.23
CA VAL A 57 -7.69 -2.85 3.18
C VAL A 57 -7.64 -1.47 2.54
N LEU A 58 -6.71 -0.60 2.96
CA LEU A 58 -6.56 0.75 2.40
C LEU A 58 -6.29 0.70 0.89
N LEU A 59 -5.30 -0.11 0.47
CA LEU A 59 -4.94 -0.22 -0.95
C LEU A 59 -6.09 -0.82 -1.78
N SER A 60 -6.84 -1.79 -1.24
CA SER A 60 -8.02 -2.35 -1.92
C SER A 60 -9.12 -1.31 -2.09
N ALA A 61 -9.38 -0.50 -1.06
CA ALA A 61 -10.37 0.58 -1.14
C ALA A 61 -9.94 1.64 -2.16
N VAL A 62 -8.67 2.06 -2.15
CA VAL A 62 -8.12 3.02 -3.13
C VAL A 62 -8.18 2.44 -4.55
N ALA A 63 -7.84 1.17 -4.75
CA ALA A 63 -7.93 0.51 -6.06
C ALA A 63 -9.37 0.47 -6.58
N LEU A 64 -10.34 0.16 -5.71
CA LEU A 64 -11.76 0.15 -6.07
C LEU A 64 -12.26 1.55 -6.45
N VAL A 65 -11.93 2.57 -5.66
CA VAL A 65 -12.29 3.96 -5.98
C VAL A 65 -11.67 4.38 -7.32
N ASN A 66 -10.40 4.10 -7.54
CA ASN A 66 -9.74 4.42 -8.81
C ASN A 66 -10.35 3.66 -10.00
N LEU A 67 -10.77 2.42 -9.81
CA LEU A 67 -11.47 1.65 -10.84
C LEU A 67 -12.83 2.28 -11.19
N LEU A 68 -13.63 2.62 -10.18
CA LEU A 68 -14.91 3.29 -10.38
C LEU A 68 -14.73 4.63 -11.11
N LEU A 69 -13.75 5.42 -10.71
CA LEU A 69 -13.43 6.67 -11.39
C LEU A 69 -13.00 6.44 -12.84
N ALA A 70 -12.18 5.40 -13.11
CA ALA A 70 -11.75 5.05 -14.48
C ALA A 70 -12.91 4.56 -15.35
N LEU A 71 -13.92 3.91 -14.77
CA LEU A 71 -15.13 3.52 -15.47
C LEU A 71 -15.98 4.74 -15.84
N LEU A 72 -16.14 5.70 -14.93
CA LEU A 72 -17.10 6.81 -15.02
C LEU A 72 -16.50 8.09 -15.63
N ALA A 73 -15.20 8.15 -15.89
CA ALA A 73 -14.53 9.33 -16.43
C ALA A 73 -15.03 9.70 -17.83
N VAL A 74 -15.19 11.00 -18.09
CA VAL A 74 -15.58 11.53 -19.41
C VAL A 74 -14.55 12.57 -19.84
N PRO A 75 -14.08 12.55 -21.12
CA PRO A 75 -14.47 11.67 -22.24
C PRO A 75 -13.73 10.32 -22.29
N ASN A 76 -12.65 10.14 -21.54
CA ASN A 76 -11.66 9.08 -21.74
C ASN A 76 -11.82 7.88 -20.78
N GLY A 77 -12.95 7.73 -20.12
CA GLY A 77 -13.25 6.59 -19.25
C GLY A 77 -13.63 5.33 -20.03
N LEU A 78 -13.59 4.18 -19.37
CA LEU A 78 -13.86 2.89 -20.01
C LEU A 78 -15.28 2.81 -20.60
N LEU A 79 -16.29 3.33 -19.94
CA LEU A 79 -17.66 3.35 -20.47
C LEU A 79 -17.77 4.29 -21.67
N ALA A 80 -17.29 5.52 -21.53
CA ALA A 80 -17.34 6.51 -22.59
C ALA A 80 -16.57 6.09 -23.85
N SER A 81 -15.39 5.46 -23.69
CA SER A 81 -14.59 4.95 -24.82
C SER A 81 -15.26 3.81 -25.59
N ASN A 82 -16.21 3.11 -24.97
CA ASN A 82 -17.02 2.07 -25.61
C ASN A 82 -18.41 2.57 -26.05
N GLY A 83 -18.61 3.90 -26.12
CA GLY A 83 -19.89 4.49 -26.56
C GLY A 83 -21.03 4.38 -25.53
N ILE A 84 -20.72 4.00 -24.31
CA ILE A 84 -21.71 3.87 -23.23
C ILE A 84 -21.72 5.16 -22.42
N THR A 85 -22.86 5.79 -22.32
CA THR A 85 -23.03 6.98 -21.45
C THR A 85 -22.98 6.54 -19.99
N PRO A 86 -22.00 7.01 -19.18
CA PRO A 86 -21.95 6.63 -17.77
C PRO A 86 -23.12 7.25 -16.99
N PRO A 87 -23.67 6.56 -15.99
CA PRO A 87 -24.78 7.05 -15.18
C PRO A 87 -24.40 8.31 -14.37
N VAL A 88 -23.12 8.46 -14.06
CA VAL A 88 -22.53 9.65 -13.44
C VAL A 88 -21.27 10.00 -14.20
N ALA A 89 -21.21 11.22 -14.76
CA ALA A 89 -20.04 11.69 -15.49
C ALA A 89 -19.01 12.27 -14.52
N VAL A 90 -17.82 11.68 -14.51
CA VAL A 90 -16.68 12.20 -13.74
C VAL A 90 -15.79 13.01 -14.66
N SER A 91 -15.70 14.32 -14.43
CA SER A 91 -14.86 15.23 -15.19
C SER A 91 -13.36 15.00 -14.91
N GLN A 92 -12.51 15.44 -15.84
CA GLN A 92 -11.05 15.39 -15.69
C GLN A 92 -10.58 16.10 -14.40
N ARG A 93 -11.22 17.20 -14.02
CA ARG A 93 -10.88 17.93 -12.78
C ARG A 93 -11.20 17.10 -11.54
N GLN A 94 -12.35 16.45 -11.48
CA GLN A 94 -12.74 15.56 -10.38
C GLN A 94 -11.81 14.35 -10.29
N TRP A 95 -11.42 13.78 -11.43
CA TRP A 95 -10.41 12.73 -11.50
C TRP A 95 -9.08 13.16 -10.86
N SER A 96 -8.56 14.34 -11.24
CA SER A 96 -7.29 14.87 -10.72
C SER A 96 -7.36 15.10 -9.21
N TRP A 97 -8.46 15.66 -8.70
CA TRP A 97 -8.66 15.84 -7.27
C TRP A 97 -8.74 14.52 -6.51
N ALA A 98 -9.46 13.54 -7.03
CA ALA A 98 -9.57 12.23 -6.42
C ALA A 98 -8.20 11.53 -6.37
N THR A 99 -7.40 11.64 -7.42
CA THR A 99 -6.05 11.08 -7.48
C THR A 99 -5.13 11.74 -6.45
N ALA A 100 -5.18 13.08 -6.33
CA ALA A 100 -4.40 13.81 -5.33
C ALA A 100 -4.82 13.43 -3.90
N LEU A 101 -6.12 13.30 -3.65
CA LEU A 101 -6.66 12.88 -2.35
C LEU A 101 -6.23 11.45 -1.99
N ASN A 102 -6.28 10.51 -2.95
CA ASN A 102 -5.81 9.15 -2.74
C ASN A 102 -4.33 9.10 -2.36
N LEU A 103 -3.49 9.89 -3.05
CA LEU A 103 -2.07 10.00 -2.74
C LEU A 103 -1.85 10.60 -1.33
N ALA A 104 -2.56 11.69 -1.01
CA ALA A 104 -2.48 12.33 0.31
C ALA A 104 -2.92 11.36 1.43
N LEU A 105 -3.98 10.57 1.19
CA LEU A 105 -4.46 9.54 2.13
C LEU A 105 -3.39 8.47 2.37
N MET A 106 -2.74 7.97 1.33
CA MET A 106 -1.69 6.95 1.45
C MET A 106 -0.47 7.49 2.19
N ILE A 107 -0.02 8.71 1.86
CA ILE A 107 1.10 9.37 2.56
C ILE A 107 0.71 9.64 4.01
N GLY A 108 -0.47 10.18 4.27
CA GLY A 108 -0.97 10.46 5.62
C GLY A 108 -1.03 9.20 6.48
N PHE A 109 -1.56 8.11 5.93
CA PHE A 109 -1.59 6.82 6.62
C PHE A 109 -0.18 6.31 6.95
N PHE A 110 0.75 6.41 6.01
CA PHE A 110 2.15 6.04 6.22
C PHE A 110 2.81 6.87 7.35
N LEU A 111 2.60 8.18 7.36
CA LEU A 111 3.17 9.07 8.38
C LEU A 111 2.58 8.80 9.76
N VAL A 112 1.26 8.61 9.86
CA VAL A 112 0.58 8.24 11.11
C VAL A 112 1.10 6.90 11.62
N GLU A 113 1.20 5.91 10.75
CA GLU A 113 1.73 4.59 11.10
C GLU A 113 3.17 4.69 11.62
N PHE A 114 4.00 5.45 10.92
CA PHE A 114 5.38 5.67 11.34
C PHE A 114 5.47 6.33 12.72
N ALA A 115 4.65 7.34 12.99
CA ALA A 115 4.58 8.00 14.30
C ALA A 115 4.11 7.03 15.41
N VAL A 116 3.09 6.21 15.14
CA VAL A 116 2.62 5.18 16.06
C VAL A 116 3.71 4.15 16.34
N ARG A 117 4.44 3.73 15.31
CA ARG A 117 5.56 2.78 15.44
C ARG A 117 6.69 3.34 16.30
N GLN A 118 7.06 4.61 16.10
CA GLN A 118 8.08 5.26 16.92
C GLN A 118 7.69 5.32 18.41
N ARG A 119 6.41 5.61 18.70
CA ARG A 119 5.91 5.64 20.08
C ARG A 119 5.84 4.25 20.72
N ARG A 120 5.49 3.22 19.94
CA ARG A 120 5.28 1.87 20.45
C ARG A 120 6.56 1.04 20.59
N PHE A 121 7.57 1.34 19.75
CA PHE A 121 8.87 0.67 19.71
C PHE A 121 9.99 1.71 19.67
N PRO A 122 10.22 2.44 20.77
CA PRO A 122 11.22 3.50 20.82
C PRO A 122 12.63 2.94 20.60
N GLY A 123 13.48 3.72 19.93
CA GLY A 123 14.89 3.37 19.70
C GLY A 123 15.16 2.44 18.50
N ARG A 124 14.13 1.91 17.81
CA ARG A 124 14.32 1.01 16.69
C ARG A 124 14.76 1.72 15.38
N TYR A 125 14.31 2.95 15.17
CA TYR A 125 14.72 3.81 14.05
C TYR A 125 14.98 5.23 14.57
N ARG A 126 16.13 5.81 14.18
CA ARG A 126 16.46 7.20 14.59
C ARG A 126 15.51 8.22 14.01
N ASN A 127 15.15 8.05 12.74
CA ASN A 127 14.21 8.91 12.02
C ASN A 127 13.66 8.19 10.77
N LEU A 128 12.70 8.84 10.08
CA LEU A 128 12.08 8.34 8.86
C LEU A 128 13.12 8.08 7.75
N TRP A 129 14.14 8.93 7.64
CA TRP A 129 15.17 8.79 6.62
C TRP A 129 16.05 7.54 6.83
N ASP A 130 16.41 7.24 8.07
CA ASP A 130 17.14 6.01 8.42
C ASP A 130 16.32 4.77 8.06
N PHE A 131 15.01 4.80 8.36
CA PHE A 131 14.08 3.72 7.98
C PHE A 131 14.01 3.52 6.47
N LEU A 132 13.81 4.58 5.68
CA LEU A 132 13.74 4.50 4.22
C LEU A 132 15.07 4.01 3.61
N ARG A 133 16.19 4.49 4.13
CA ARG A 133 17.53 4.07 3.70
C ARG A 133 17.80 2.58 4.00
N ARG A 134 17.28 2.07 5.11
CA ARG A 134 17.40 0.63 5.43
C ARG A 134 16.54 -0.21 4.48
N ILE A 135 15.30 0.22 4.19
CA ILE A 135 14.42 -0.47 3.23
C ILE A 135 15.06 -0.51 1.84
N SER A 136 15.65 0.58 1.36
CA SER A 136 16.29 0.63 0.04
C SER A 136 17.49 -0.34 -0.09
N ARG A 137 18.07 -0.76 1.05
CA ARG A 137 19.16 -1.74 1.12
C ARG A 137 18.69 -3.20 1.12
N LEU A 138 17.37 -3.43 1.27
CA LEU A 138 16.79 -4.76 1.05
C LEU A 138 16.96 -5.09 -0.43
N GLY A 139 17.91 -5.96 -0.75
CA GLY A 139 18.36 -6.23 -2.11
C GLY A 139 17.28 -6.90 -2.99
N PRO A 140 17.53 -7.06 -4.31
CA PRO A 140 16.58 -7.66 -5.25
C PRO A 140 16.15 -9.09 -4.88
N ALA A 141 17.00 -9.82 -4.17
CA ALA A 141 16.70 -11.17 -3.69
C ALA A 141 15.51 -11.19 -2.71
N PHE A 142 15.44 -10.21 -1.80
CA PHE A 142 14.32 -10.05 -0.87
C PHE A 142 12.99 -9.84 -1.61
N TRP A 143 12.97 -8.93 -2.58
CA TRP A 143 11.76 -8.61 -3.33
C TRP A 143 11.30 -9.76 -4.22
N ARG A 144 12.22 -10.56 -4.76
CA ARG A 144 11.89 -11.79 -5.51
C ARG A 144 11.25 -12.85 -4.62
N ASP A 145 11.72 -12.98 -3.38
CA ASP A 145 11.15 -13.94 -2.42
C ASP A 145 9.75 -13.52 -1.94
N VAL A 146 9.51 -12.22 -1.80
CA VAL A 146 8.18 -11.67 -1.49
C VAL A 146 7.18 -11.87 -2.64
N ALA A 147 7.63 -11.83 -3.89
CA ALA A 147 6.79 -11.97 -5.08
C ALA A 147 6.40 -13.42 -5.39
N ARG A 148 7.09 -14.41 -4.81
CA ARG A 148 6.76 -15.85 -4.89
C ARG A 148 5.70 -16.24 -3.85
#